data_debccfa3ce6cc392a8f5ff4751371559
#
_entry.id   debccfa3ce6cc392a8f5ff4751371559
#
_cell.length_a   1.000
_cell.length_b   1.000
_cell.length_c   1.000
_cell.angle_alpha   90.00
_cell.angle_beta   90.00
_cell.angle_gamma   90.00
#
_symmetry.space_group_name_H-M   'P 1'
#
loop_
_entity.id
_entity.type
_entity.pdbx_description
1 polymer ?
#
loop_
_entity_poly.entity_id
_entity_poly.type
_entity_poly.pdbx_seq_one_letter_code
_entity_poly.pdbx_strand_id
1 'polypeptide(L)'
;MRDVIRQFAIAMLAGCVLAVWPLCGAAAAEEEAQVVDGIAAVVNGDVITYSQVRALSAPREKLLRQQLSGQELEKKMTELRQLALKDLIDRRLVIQAFKKESYQIPDHIVDERMHQIIRESFGGDRNTFIKTLEAQNYTLGEFKQKETERIMVQAMRSHNIKMNSIISPTKIEEYYRKHRDEFTSKEQIKLRMIMIPGQKDTASAPAQKALAEEVLGKLAGGEEFDRVAQVYSEDSTRDNGGDWGWIEHNTLAAPLEKFAFTMPVGRISNIIDYAGNYYILKVEDKHGGTTKSLAEARSDIEKKLIEEEAQGLQERWIASLRAKAYIKTF
;
A
#
# COMPACT_ATOMS: atom_id res chain seq x y z
N MET A 1 -26.78 -46.08 3.59
CA MET A 1 -27.46 -46.98 2.67
C MET A 1 -26.45 -47.29 1.59
N ARG A 2 -25.68 -48.34 1.74
CA ARG A 2 -26.03 -49.72 1.39
C ARG A 2 -26.38 -49.87 -0.07
N ASP A 3 -25.48 -50.63 -0.66
CA ASP A 3 -25.66 -51.68 -1.68
C ASP A 3 -25.72 -51.20 -3.12
N VAL A 4 -24.89 -51.76 -4.01
CA VAL A 4 -24.91 -53.07 -4.68
C VAL A 4 -23.56 -53.20 -5.47
N ILE A 5 -22.64 -53.99 -5.17
CA ILE A 5 -22.26 -55.41 -5.21
C ILE A 5 -22.80 -56.21 -6.43
N ARG A 6 -21.79 -56.84 -7.12
CA ARG A 6 -21.85 -58.11 -7.89
C ARG A 6 -22.32 -57.95 -9.35
N GLN A 7 -21.76 -58.59 -10.29
CA GLN A 7 -21.08 -59.86 -10.64
C GLN A 7 -20.73 -59.75 -12.12
N PHE A 8 -19.80 -60.34 -12.76
CA PHE A 8 -19.73 -61.73 -13.19
C PHE A 8 -18.33 -62.07 -13.72
N ALA A 9 -17.97 -63.25 -13.45
CA ALA A 9 -16.78 -63.99 -13.65
C ALA A 9 -16.78 -64.82 -14.95
N ILE A 10 -15.61 -65.42 -15.22
CA ILE A 10 -15.33 -66.71 -15.94
C ILE A 10 -15.34 -66.59 -17.47
N ALA A 11 -14.40 -67.04 -18.26
CA ALA A 11 -13.36 -68.05 -18.32
C ALA A 11 -12.64 -67.89 -19.67
N MET A 12 -11.51 -68.32 -19.97
CA MET A 12 -10.83 -69.56 -20.23
C MET A 12 -9.50 -69.32 -20.90
N LEU A 13 -8.48 -69.94 -20.34
CA LEU A 13 -7.42 -70.76 -20.86
C LEU A 13 -7.16 -70.77 -22.36
N ALA A 14 -5.89 -70.41 -22.71
CA ALA A 14 -4.98 -71.21 -23.53
C ALA A 14 -3.65 -70.46 -23.61
N GLY A 15 -2.65 -70.89 -23.12
CA GLY A 15 -1.35 -71.39 -23.21
C GLY A 15 -0.56 -70.96 -24.40
N CYS A 16 0.55 -70.24 -24.16
CA CYS A 16 1.80 -70.38 -24.92
C CYS A 16 3.00 -69.91 -24.06
N VAL A 17 3.84 -70.83 -23.78
CA VAL A 17 5.18 -70.71 -23.24
C VAL A 17 6.01 -69.92 -24.25
N LEU A 18 6.83 -68.95 -23.79
CA LEU A 18 8.21 -68.83 -24.16
C LEU A 18 8.78 -67.41 -23.96
N ALA A 19 9.97 -67.44 -23.46
CA ALA A 19 11.02 -66.43 -23.49
C ALA A 19 10.99 -65.39 -22.39
N VAL A 20 11.57 -65.77 -21.24
CA VAL A 20 12.21 -64.85 -20.29
C VAL A 20 13.45 -64.26 -20.99
N TRP A 21 13.32 -63.02 -21.43
CA TRP A 21 14.46 -62.18 -21.67
C TRP A 21 14.64 -61.24 -20.48
N PRO A 22 15.81 -61.20 -19.87
CA PRO A 22 16.09 -60.20 -18.85
C PRO A 22 16.27 -58.88 -19.61
N LEU A 23 15.25 -58.01 -19.64
CA LEU A 23 15.47 -56.60 -19.91
C LEU A 23 16.27 -56.03 -18.73
N CYS A 24 17.58 -55.97 -18.97
CA CYS A 24 18.47 -55.11 -18.21
C CYS A 24 17.97 -53.69 -18.40
N GLY A 25 17.08 -53.25 -17.50
CA GLY A 25 16.65 -51.88 -17.39
C GLY A 25 17.87 -51.05 -16.99
N ALA A 26 18.49 -50.42 -17.95
CA ALA A 26 19.35 -49.29 -17.68
C ALA A 26 18.47 -48.28 -16.94
N ALA A 27 18.63 -48.21 -15.63
CA ALA A 27 18.21 -47.07 -14.86
C ALA A 27 18.99 -45.87 -15.42
N ALA A 28 18.37 -45.14 -16.36
CA ALA A 28 18.82 -43.80 -16.66
C ALA A 28 18.74 -43.05 -15.35
N ALA A 29 19.88 -42.82 -14.74
CA ALA A 29 19.99 -41.79 -13.71
C ALA A 29 19.48 -40.51 -14.41
N GLU A 30 18.30 -40.06 -14.03
CA GLU A 30 17.91 -38.70 -14.28
C GLU A 30 18.98 -37.85 -13.58
N GLU A 31 19.96 -37.38 -14.39
CA GLU A 31 20.77 -36.24 -13.99
C GLU A 31 19.76 -35.13 -13.68
N GLU A 32 19.54 -34.90 -12.39
CA GLU A 32 18.88 -33.68 -11.92
C GLU A 32 19.63 -32.54 -12.62
N ALA A 33 19.00 -31.95 -13.63
CA ALA A 33 19.52 -30.77 -14.32
C ALA A 33 19.72 -29.71 -13.22
N GLN A 34 20.96 -29.54 -12.78
CA GLN A 34 21.35 -28.44 -11.91
C GLN A 34 20.93 -27.18 -12.67
N VAL A 35 19.88 -26.53 -12.19
CA VAL A 35 19.44 -25.24 -12.72
C VAL A 35 20.57 -24.27 -12.43
N VAL A 36 21.46 -24.08 -13.40
CA VAL A 36 22.52 -23.10 -13.33
C VAL A 36 21.84 -21.74 -13.23
N ASP A 37 22.01 -21.09 -12.08
CA ASP A 37 21.42 -19.76 -11.84
C ASP A 37 22.07 -18.76 -12.80
N GLY A 38 21.26 -18.13 -13.66
CA GLY A 38 21.75 -17.18 -14.66
C GLY A 38 22.26 -15.89 -14.01
N ILE A 39 23.25 -15.27 -14.65
CA ILE A 39 23.80 -13.97 -14.24
C ILE A 39 22.83 -12.87 -14.66
N ALA A 40 22.39 -12.05 -13.71
CA ALA A 40 21.55 -10.87 -13.94
C ALA A 40 22.38 -9.58 -14.10
N ALA A 41 23.49 -9.46 -13.36
CA ALA A 41 24.43 -8.36 -13.52
C ALA A 41 25.83 -8.72 -13.03
N VAL A 42 26.84 -7.98 -13.51
CA VAL A 42 28.21 -7.97 -12.99
C VAL A 42 28.57 -6.55 -12.56
N VAL A 43 29.08 -6.38 -11.34
CA VAL A 43 29.43 -5.09 -10.74
C VAL A 43 30.89 -5.14 -10.28
N ASN A 44 31.83 -4.51 -10.99
CA ASN A 44 33.26 -4.54 -10.70
C ASN A 44 33.82 -5.97 -10.48
N GLY A 45 33.27 -6.98 -11.20
CA GLY A 45 33.65 -8.39 -11.05
C GLY A 45 32.77 -9.20 -10.11
N ASP A 46 31.98 -8.61 -9.23
CA ASP A 46 30.99 -9.30 -8.38
C ASP A 46 29.75 -9.68 -9.21
N VAL A 47 29.30 -10.90 -9.10
CA VAL A 47 28.13 -11.43 -9.82
C VAL A 47 26.87 -11.25 -8.99
N ILE A 48 25.80 -10.80 -9.66
CA ILE A 48 24.42 -10.80 -9.15
C ILE A 48 23.62 -11.77 -10.01
N THR A 49 22.90 -12.70 -9.37
CA THR A 49 22.17 -13.75 -10.09
C THR A 49 20.66 -13.46 -10.15
N TYR A 50 19.98 -14.13 -11.12
CA TYR A 50 18.52 -14.02 -11.20
C TYR A 50 17.79 -14.58 -9.98
N SER A 51 18.35 -15.57 -9.28
CA SER A 51 17.77 -16.07 -8.04
C SER A 51 17.79 -15.03 -6.93
N GLN A 52 18.86 -14.23 -6.83
CA GLN A 52 18.94 -13.12 -5.88
C GLN A 52 17.89 -12.04 -6.18
N VAL A 53 17.69 -11.71 -7.47
CA VAL A 53 16.65 -10.77 -7.89
C VAL A 53 15.26 -11.30 -7.51
N ARG A 54 14.97 -12.57 -7.83
CA ARG A 54 13.70 -13.22 -7.49
C ARG A 54 13.48 -13.30 -5.99
N ALA A 55 14.49 -13.64 -5.20
CA ALA A 55 14.39 -13.69 -3.75
C ALA A 55 14.03 -12.33 -3.14
N LEU A 56 14.57 -11.24 -3.71
CA LEU A 56 14.27 -9.87 -3.25
C LEU A 56 12.86 -9.41 -3.68
N SER A 57 12.40 -9.79 -4.88
CA SER A 57 11.10 -9.38 -5.41
C SER A 57 9.93 -10.26 -4.94
N ALA A 58 10.17 -11.52 -4.55
CA ALA A 58 9.15 -12.53 -4.27
C ALA A 58 8.03 -12.10 -3.30
N PRO A 59 8.29 -11.42 -2.17
CA PRO A 59 7.21 -11.00 -1.27
C PRO A 59 6.23 -10.02 -1.94
N ARG A 60 6.74 -9.09 -2.76
CA ARG A 60 5.93 -8.11 -3.49
C ARG A 60 5.25 -8.74 -4.71
N GLU A 61 5.91 -9.67 -5.40
CA GLU A 61 5.32 -10.43 -6.50
C GLU A 61 4.08 -11.22 -6.04
N LYS A 62 4.14 -11.81 -4.84
CA LYS A 62 3.00 -12.51 -4.24
C LYS A 62 1.80 -11.59 -4.06
N LEU A 63 2.00 -10.35 -3.60
CA LEU A 63 0.93 -9.37 -3.45
C LEU A 63 0.37 -8.92 -4.80
N LEU A 64 1.22 -8.67 -5.79
CA LEU A 64 0.77 -8.28 -7.13
C LEU A 64 -0.09 -9.36 -7.79
N ARG A 65 0.25 -10.63 -7.63
CA ARG A 65 -0.55 -11.77 -8.15
C ARG A 65 -1.95 -11.88 -7.53
N GLN A 66 -2.15 -11.31 -6.33
CA GLN A 66 -3.48 -11.27 -5.70
C GLN A 66 -4.34 -10.11 -6.21
N GLN A 67 -3.74 -9.06 -6.76
CA GLN A 67 -4.42 -7.83 -7.15
C GLN A 67 -4.55 -7.65 -8.64
N LEU A 68 -3.65 -8.22 -9.43
CA LEU A 68 -3.54 -7.99 -10.88
C LEU A 68 -3.51 -9.31 -11.64
N SER A 69 -3.88 -9.27 -12.93
CA SER A 69 -3.82 -10.41 -13.84
C SER A 69 -3.45 -9.96 -15.26
N GLY A 70 -3.10 -10.94 -16.13
CA GLY A 70 -2.82 -10.68 -17.53
C GLY A 70 -1.60 -9.78 -17.78
N GLN A 71 -1.67 -8.96 -18.81
CA GLN A 71 -0.55 -8.11 -19.28
C GLN A 71 -0.11 -7.07 -18.24
N GLU A 72 -1.05 -6.55 -17.43
CA GLU A 72 -0.73 -5.57 -16.38
C GLU A 72 0.13 -6.19 -15.28
N LEU A 73 -0.19 -7.42 -14.87
CA LEU A 73 0.63 -8.18 -13.91
C LEU A 73 2.05 -8.37 -14.45
N GLU A 74 2.21 -8.86 -15.70
CA GLU A 74 3.51 -9.11 -16.30
C GLU A 74 4.35 -7.83 -16.38
N LYS A 75 3.75 -6.71 -16.76
CA LYS A 75 4.41 -5.41 -16.79
C LYS A 75 4.90 -5.02 -15.39
N LYS A 76 4.03 -5.11 -14.38
CA LYS A 76 4.36 -4.76 -12.99
C LYS A 76 5.42 -5.68 -12.40
N MET A 77 5.40 -6.97 -12.72
CA MET A 77 6.42 -7.91 -12.31
C MET A 77 7.79 -7.60 -12.92
N THR A 78 7.83 -7.23 -14.19
CA THR A 78 9.06 -6.81 -14.87
C THR A 78 9.63 -5.55 -14.24
N GLU A 79 8.81 -4.51 -14.03
CA GLU A 79 9.20 -3.27 -13.32
C GLU A 79 9.77 -3.57 -11.94
N LEU A 80 9.10 -4.44 -11.17
CA LEU A 80 9.52 -4.83 -9.82
C LEU A 80 10.88 -5.54 -9.80
N ARG A 81 11.11 -6.46 -10.77
CA ARG A 81 12.39 -7.17 -10.90
C ARG A 81 13.52 -6.24 -11.32
N GLN A 82 13.26 -5.27 -12.18
CA GLN A 82 14.23 -4.23 -12.55
C GLN A 82 14.61 -3.37 -11.35
N LEU A 83 13.63 -2.99 -10.53
CA LEU A 83 13.89 -2.25 -9.28
C LEU A 83 14.70 -3.10 -8.28
N ALA A 84 14.38 -4.39 -8.15
CA ALA A 84 15.15 -5.31 -7.30
C ALA A 84 16.59 -5.47 -7.77
N LEU A 85 16.83 -5.60 -9.09
CA LEU A 85 18.16 -5.66 -9.66
C LEU A 85 18.94 -4.36 -9.39
N LYS A 86 18.30 -3.21 -9.57
CA LYS A 86 18.90 -1.91 -9.26
C LYS A 86 19.32 -1.81 -7.79
N ASP A 87 18.46 -2.25 -6.86
CA ASP A 87 18.78 -2.24 -5.43
C ASP A 87 19.95 -3.19 -5.09
N LEU A 88 20.00 -4.37 -5.70
CA LEU A 88 21.15 -5.30 -5.52
C LEU A 88 22.46 -4.71 -6.05
N ILE A 89 22.43 -4.04 -7.20
CA ILE A 89 23.60 -3.34 -7.75
C ILE A 89 24.06 -2.25 -6.76
N ASP A 90 23.14 -1.41 -6.26
CA ASP A 90 23.45 -0.35 -5.32
C ASP A 90 24.05 -0.90 -4.01
N ARG A 91 23.46 -1.95 -3.45
CA ARG A 91 24.01 -2.63 -2.27
C ARG A 91 25.40 -3.16 -2.51
N ARG A 92 25.66 -3.78 -3.66
CA ARG A 92 26.99 -4.28 -4.01
C ARG A 92 28.01 -3.16 -4.08
N LEU A 93 27.68 -2.04 -4.72
CA LEU A 93 28.54 -0.86 -4.78
C LEU A 93 28.85 -0.28 -3.39
N VAL A 94 27.85 -0.21 -2.53
CA VAL A 94 28.04 0.28 -1.15
C VAL A 94 28.95 -0.66 -0.34
N ILE A 95 28.79 -1.98 -0.46
CA ILE A 95 29.66 -2.96 0.20
C ILE A 95 31.10 -2.85 -0.31
N GLN A 96 31.27 -2.67 -1.62
CA GLN A 96 32.61 -2.48 -2.22
C GLN A 96 33.24 -1.16 -1.72
N ALA A 97 32.46 -0.08 -1.61
CA ALA A 97 32.94 1.17 -1.04
C ALA A 97 33.35 1.00 0.43
N PHE A 98 32.55 0.29 1.24
CA PHE A 98 32.91 -0.03 2.63
C PHE A 98 34.23 -0.77 2.74
N LYS A 99 34.42 -1.81 1.93
CA LYS A 99 35.68 -2.59 1.90
C LYS A 99 36.87 -1.76 1.44
N LYS A 100 36.66 -0.85 0.47
CA LYS A 100 37.73 0.01 -0.05
C LYS A 100 38.22 1.02 1.01
N GLU A 101 37.33 1.51 1.85
CA GLU A 101 37.70 2.42 2.97
C GLU A 101 38.33 1.66 4.16
N SER A 102 38.56 0.34 4.01
CA SER A 102 39.13 -0.52 5.07
C SER A 102 38.30 -0.53 6.38
N TYR A 103 37.03 -0.21 6.32
CA TYR A 103 36.15 -0.32 7.48
C TYR A 103 35.90 -1.79 7.85
N GLN A 104 35.74 -2.01 9.15
CA GLN A 104 35.41 -3.35 9.67
C GLN A 104 34.19 -3.26 10.58
N ILE A 105 33.35 -4.28 10.52
CA ILE A 105 32.26 -4.45 11.49
C ILE A 105 32.78 -5.37 12.60
N PRO A 106 32.83 -4.93 13.84
CA PRO A 106 33.24 -5.78 14.95
C PRO A 106 32.25 -6.95 15.12
N ASP A 107 32.77 -8.15 15.39
CA ASP A 107 31.97 -9.37 15.50
C ASP A 107 30.82 -9.25 16.52
N HIS A 108 31.08 -8.57 17.65
CA HIS A 108 30.05 -8.38 18.67
C HIS A 108 28.80 -7.63 18.17
N ILE A 109 28.95 -6.69 17.22
CA ILE A 109 27.81 -5.97 16.62
C ILE A 109 26.94 -6.92 15.81
N VAL A 110 27.59 -7.84 15.07
CA VAL A 110 26.86 -8.85 14.28
C VAL A 110 26.16 -9.85 15.21
N ASP A 111 26.85 -10.31 16.27
CA ASP A 111 26.30 -11.22 17.24
C ASP A 111 25.13 -10.60 18.03
N GLU A 112 25.23 -9.33 18.40
CA GLU A 112 24.16 -8.59 19.06
C GLU A 112 22.93 -8.47 18.15
N ARG A 113 23.16 -8.18 16.85
CA ARG A 113 22.07 -8.18 15.84
C ARG A 113 21.40 -9.54 15.70
N MET A 114 22.18 -10.63 15.71
CA MET A 114 21.66 -12.00 15.69
C MET A 114 20.79 -12.29 16.92
N HIS A 115 21.26 -11.90 18.11
CA HIS A 115 20.51 -12.05 19.35
C HIS A 115 19.21 -11.22 19.33
N GLN A 116 19.25 -10.02 18.77
CA GLN A 116 18.07 -9.18 18.61
C GLN A 116 17.03 -9.86 17.72
N ILE A 117 17.43 -10.39 16.55
CA ILE A 117 16.54 -11.10 15.63
C ILE A 117 15.89 -12.31 16.31
N ILE A 118 16.70 -13.10 17.05
CA ILE A 118 16.19 -14.27 17.77
C ILE A 118 15.17 -13.85 18.84
N ARG A 119 15.43 -12.77 19.59
CA ARG A 119 14.48 -12.26 20.59
C ARG A 119 13.18 -11.76 19.97
N GLU A 120 13.28 -10.91 18.94
CA GLU A 120 12.13 -10.21 18.36
C GLU A 120 11.25 -11.13 17.52
N SER A 121 11.86 -12.02 16.72
CA SER A 121 11.13 -12.83 15.74
C SER A 121 10.86 -14.26 16.20
N PHE A 122 11.61 -14.75 17.19
CA PHE A 122 11.55 -16.14 17.65
C PHE A 122 11.38 -16.27 19.17
N GLY A 123 11.04 -15.17 19.87
CA GLY A 123 10.84 -15.18 21.32
C GLY A 123 12.05 -15.64 22.14
N GLY A 124 13.27 -15.54 21.58
CA GLY A 124 14.51 -16.00 22.19
C GLY A 124 14.87 -17.46 21.89
N ASP A 125 14.01 -18.20 21.17
CA ASP A 125 14.27 -19.60 20.83
C ASP A 125 15.23 -19.74 19.63
N ARG A 126 16.50 -19.97 19.95
CA ARG A 126 17.56 -20.19 18.96
C ARG A 126 17.34 -21.48 18.13
N ASN A 127 16.74 -22.52 18.73
CA ASN A 127 16.55 -23.79 18.01
C ASN A 127 15.48 -23.62 16.92
N THR A 128 14.37 -22.95 17.22
CA THR A 128 13.35 -22.62 16.22
C THR A 128 13.92 -21.72 15.14
N PHE A 129 14.79 -20.76 15.47
CA PHE A 129 15.49 -19.94 14.49
C PHE A 129 16.33 -20.77 13.52
N ILE A 130 17.18 -21.69 14.06
CA ILE A 130 18.05 -22.55 13.22
C ILE A 130 17.22 -23.45 12.32
N LYS A 131 16.19 -24.12 12.85
CA LYS A 131 15.27 -24.95 12.05
C LYS A 131 14.58 -24.15 10.93
N THR A 132 14.25 -22.89 11.18
CA THR A 132 13.65 -22.02 10.17
C THR A 132 14.64 -21.67 9.06
N LEU A 133 15.92 -21.46 9.39
CA LEU A 133 16.96 -21.24 8.39
C LEU A 133 17.17 -22.50 7.53
N GLU A 134 17.28 -23.67 8.15
CA GLU A 134 17.44 -24.94 7.46
C GLU A 134 16.26 -25.23 6.52
N ALA A 135 15.03 -24.97 6.95
CA ALA A 135 13.83 -25.10 6.12
C ALA A 135 13.83 -24.15 4.89
N GLN A 136 14.63 -23.09 4.93
CA GLN A 136 14.84 -22.16 3.83
C GLN A 136 16.14 -22.44 3.05
N ASN A 137 16.80 -23.56 3.31
CA ASN A 137 18.11 -23.92 2.78
C ASN A 137 19.20 -22.87 3.05
N TYR A 138 19.14 -22.21 4.22
CA TYR A 138 20.15 -21.27 4.69
C TYR A 138 20.97 -21.86 5.84
N THR A 139 22.28 -21.70 5.76
CA THR A 139 23.16 -21.96 6.90
C THR A 139 23.21 -20.74 7.83
N LEU A 140 23.54 -20.97 9.10
CA LEU A 140 23.75 -19.90 10.08
C LEU A 140 24.88 -18.93 9.62
N GLY A 141 25.93 -19.48 8.99
CA GLY A 141 27.05 -18.69 8.45
C GLY A 141 26.63 -17.75 7.33
N GLU A 142 25.86 -18.25 6.37
CA GLU A 142 25.32 -17.41 5.27
C GLU A 142 24.38 -16.33 5.78
N PHE A 143 23.55 -16.66 6.78
CA PHE A 143 22.67 -15.67 7.38
C PHE A 143 23.49 -14.59 8.13
N LYS A 144 24.49 -14.98 8.90
CA LYS A 144 25.40 -14.04 9.58
C LYS A 144 26.12 -13.13 8.57
N GLN A 145 26.60 -13.68 7.46
CA GLN A 145 27.22 -12.90 6.39
C GLN A 145 26.24 -11.88 5.79
N LYS A 146 25.01 -12.29 5.51
CA LYS A 146 23.97 -11.42 4.97
C LYS A 146 23.60 -10.28 5.93
N GLU A 147 23.54 -10.55 7.24
CA GLU A 147 23.32 -9.50 8.25
C GLU A 147 24.54 -8.58 8.37
N THR A 148 25.75 -9.10 8.26
CA THR A 148 26.97 -8.29 8.20
C THR A 148 26.95 -7.33 7.02
N GLU A 149 26.60 -7.81 5.81
CA GLU A 149 26.46 -6.96 4.61
C GLU A 149 25.36 -5.89 4.80
N ARG A 150 24.26 -6.24 5.48
CA ARG A 150 23.20 -5.26 5.81
C ARG A 150 23.69 -4.17 6.74
N ILE A 151 24.48 -4.53 7.77
CA ILE A 151 25.08 -3.59 8.70
C ILE A 151 26.08 -2.68 7.96
N MET A 152 26.93 -3.23 7.07
CA MET A 152 27.85 -2.45 6.24
C MET A 152 27.10 -1.39 5.40
N VAL A 153 26.02 -1.79 4.73
CA VAL A 153 25.21 -0.87 3.91
C VAL A 153 24.59 0.22 4.77
N GLN A 154 24.05 -0.13 5.94
CA GLN A 154 23.45 0.83 6.85
C GLN A 154 24.49 1.80 7.42
N ALA A 155 25.66 1.30 7.85
CA ALA A 155 26.77 2.13 8.37
C ALA A 155 27.25 3.14 7.31
N MET A 156 27.46 2.70 6.07
CA MET A 156 27.89 3.57 4.98
C MET A 156 26.83 4.62 4.62
N ARG A 157 25.56 4.23 4.58
CA ARG A 157 24.47 5.19 4.38
C ARG A 157 24.45 6.25 5.48
N SER A 158 24.51 5.84 6.74
CA SER A 158 24.54 6.77 7.88
C SER A 158 25.79 7.66 7.88
N HIS A 159 26.95 7.12 7.49
CA HIS A 159 28.21 7.90 7.41
C HIS A 159 28.14 8.98 6.33
N ASN A 160 27.61 8.65 5.15
CA ASN A 160 27.53 9.58 4.01
C ASN A 160 26.34 10.56 4.11
N ILE A 161 25.36 10.24 4.96
CA ILE A 161 24.23 11.11 5.28
C ILE A 161 24.48 11.82 6.62
N LYS A 162 25.72 12.21 6.94
CA LYS A 162 25.98 12.98 8.17
C LYS A 162 25.09 14.22 8.19
N MET A 163 23.97 14.05 8.91
CA MET A 163 22.89 15.02 9.04
C MET A 163 23.24 16.05 10.10
N ASN A 164 24.04 17.03 9.71
CA ASN A 164 24.01 18.34 10.35
C ASN A 164 23.21 19.31 9.45
N SER A 165 22.13 18.82 8.86
CA SER A 165 21.26 19.66 8.05
C SER A 165 20.39 20.52 8.97
N ILE A 166 20.98 21.62 9.43
CA ILE A 166 20.19 22.71 10.00
C ILE A 166 19.40 23.29 8.82
N ILE A 167 18.12 22.95 8.77
CA ILE A 167 17.24 23.52 7.76
C ILE A 167 17.08 25.01 8.02
N SER A 168 17.40 25.84 7.04
CA SER A 168 17.28 27.28 7.21
C SER A 168 15.82 27.67 7.39
N PRO A 169 15.51 28.66 8.25
CA PRO A 169 14.14 29.18 8.40
C PRO A 169 13.48 29.56 7.06
N THR A 170 14.25 30.14 6.15
CA THR A 170 13.80 30.51 4.81
C THR A 170 13.29 29.31 3.99
N LYS A 171 13.96 28.16 4.06
CA LYS A 171 13.51 26.93 3.40
C LYS A 171 12.18 26.44 3.98
N ILE A 172 11.99 26.55 5.30
CA ILE A 172 10.75 26.18 5.98
C ILE A 172 9.60 27.08 5.52
N GLU A 173 9.83 28.39 5.48
CA GLU A 173 8.84 29.35 5.01
C GLU A 173 8.46 29.14 3.53
N GLU A 174 9.46 28.88 2.67
CA GLU A 174 9.23 28.57 1.25
C GLU A 174 8.43 27.29 1.07
N TYR A 175 8.76 26.25 1.84
CA TYR A 175 8.02 25.00 1.80
C TYR A 175 6.57 25.20 2.21
N TYR A 176 6.32 25.85 3.34
CA TYR A 176 4.98 26.15 3.82
C TYR A 176 4.17 26.95 2.81
N ARG A 177 4.78 27.97 2.18
CA ARG A 177 4.11 28.79 1.17
C ARG A 177 3.73 28.00 -0.09
N LYS A 178 4.62 27.11 -0.54
CA LYS A 178 4.41 26.28 -1.73
C LYS A 178 3.43 25.13 -1.53
N HIS A 179 3.34 24.64 -0.29
CA HIS A 179 2.56 23.43 0.05
C HIS A 179 1.48 23.74 1.10
N ARG A 180 0.88 24.94 1.01
CA ARG A 180 -0.10 25.38 2.00
C ARG A 180 -1.30 24.42 2.12
N ASP A 181 -1.66 23.78 1.03
CA ASP A 181 -2.76 22.83 0.96
C ASP A 181 -2.51 21.58 1.83
N GLU A 182 -1.24 21.16 1.98
CA GLU A 182 -0.87 20.04 2.86
C GLU A 182 -1.14 20.34 4.34
N PHE A 183 -1.20 21.61 4.72
CA PHE A 183 -1.42 22.10 6.09
C PHE A 183 -2.85 22.56 6.31
N THR A 184 -3.70 22.47 5.30
CA THR A 184 -5.12 22.82 5.39
C THR A 184 -5.92 21.53 5.59
N SER A 185 -6.63 21.44 6.72
CA SER A 185 -7.55 20.34 6.95
C SER A 185 -8.73 20.49 5.99
N LYS A 186 -9.16 19.36 5.41
CA LYS A 186 -10.35 19.37 4.57
C LYS A 186 -11.56 19.80 5.38
N GLU A 187 -12.32 20.75 4.83
CA GLU A 187 -13.59 21.13 5.45
C GLU A 187 -14.59 19.98 5.27
N GLN A 188 -15.24 19.60 6.35
CA GLN A 188 -16.30 18.60 6.40
C GLN A 188 -17.50 19.19 7.15
N ILE A 189 -18.67 18.83 6.69
CA ILE A 189 -19.92 19.19 7.36
C ILE A 189 -20.73 17.94 7.70
N LYS A 190 -21.37 17.94 8.85
CA LYS A 190 -22.35 16.94 9.19
C LYS A 190 -23.71 17.41 8.70
N LEU A 191 -24.28 16.69 7.73
CA LEU A 191 -25.43 17.11 6.97
C LEU A 191 -26.62 16.20 7.20
N ARG A 192 -27.81 16.81 7.35
CA ARG A 192 -29.08 16.12 7.10
C ARG A 192 -29.78 16.73 5.92
N MET A 193 -30.51 15.90 5.18
CA MET A 193 -31.22 16.31 3.96
C MET A 193 -32.61 15.69 3.90
N ILE A 194 -33.57 16.49 3.47
CA ILE A 194 -34.90 16.06 3.04
C ILE A 194 -34.99 16.30 1.53
N MET A 195 -35.38 15.29 0.78
CA MET A 195 -35.64 15.41 -0.65
C MET A 195 -37.10 15.08 -0.91
N ILE A 196 -37.80 15.99 -1.54
CA ILE A 196 -39.18 15.86 -2.00
C ILE A 196 -39.14 15.82 -3.52
N PRO A 197 -39.56 14.71 -4.16
CA PRO A 197 -39.49 14.61 -5.61
C PRO A 197 -40.50 15.57 -6.26
N GLY A 198 -40.00 16.35 -7.19
CA GLY A 198 -40.86 17.07 -8.11
C GLY A 198 -41.43 16.14 -9.17
N GLN A 199 -42.71 16.19 -9.39
CA GLN A 199 -43.32 15.37 -10.46
C GLN A 199 -43.06 16.02 -11.83
N LYS A 200 -42.79 15.15 -12.81
CA LYS A 200 -42.56 15.57 -14.20
C LYS A 200 -43.83 16.13 -14.89
N ASP A 201 -45.00 15.94 -14.32
CA ASP A 201 -46.26 16.47 -14.85
C ASP A 201 -46.50 17.88 -14.34
N THR A 202 -46.71 18.79 -15.25
CA THR A 202 -47.02 20.22 -15.00
C THR A 202 -48.25 20.43 -14.10
N ALA A 203 -49.15 19.50 -14.03
CA ALA A 203 -50.35 19.59 -13.19
C ALA A 203 -50.07 19.30 -11.68
N SER A 204 -49.02 18.53 -11.36
CA SER A 204 -48.71 18.10 -10.00
C SER A 204 -47.54 18.89 -9.36
N ALA A 205 -46.80 19.64 -10.15
CA ALA A 205 -45.69 20.46 -9.66
C ALA A 205 -46.05 21.46 -8.54
N PRO A 206 -47.22 22.15 -8.61
CA PRO A 206 -47.69 23.04 -7.57
C PRO A 206 -47.94 22.33 -6.22
N ALA A 207 -48.44 21.08 -6.28
CA ALA A 207 -48.73 20.29 -5.09
C ALA A 207 -47.41 19.85 -4.36
N GLN A 208 -46.39 19.49 -5.11
CA GLN A 208 -45.10 19.08 -4.52
C GLN A 208 -44.36 20.27 -3.91
N LYS A 209 -44.44 21.45 -4.55
CA LYS A 209 -43.91 22.69 -3.98
C LYS A 209 -44.65 23.06 -2.69
N ALA A 210 -45.98 22.95 -2.67
CA ALA A 210 -46.77 23.19 -1.47
C ALA A 210 -46.42 22.20 -0.33
N LEU A 211 -46.15 20.93 -0.67
CA LEU A 211 -45.63 19.95 0.29
C LEU A 211 -44.27 20.34 0.86
N ALA A 212 -43.35 20.82 0.02
CA ALA A 212 -42.05 21.30 0.49
C ALA A 212 -42.19 22.53 1.40
N GLU A 213 -43.12 23.43 1.09
CA GLU A 213 -43.47 24.59 1.92
C GLU A 213 -44.11 24.16 3.27
N GLU A 214 -44.99 23.15 3.28
CA GLU A 214 -45.54 22.56 4.49
C GLU A 214 -44.45 21.97 5.37
N VAL A 215 -43.53 21.15 4.78
CA VAL A 215 -42.39 20.53 5.46
C VAL A 215 -41.49 21.60 6.09
N LEU A 216 -41.15 22.66 5.36
CA LEU A 216 -40.37 23.76 5.87
C LEU A 216 -41.11 24.48 7.01
N GLY A 217 -42.42 24.66 6.92
CA GLY A 217 -43.27 25.23 7.96
C GLY A 217 -43.25 24.40 9.26
N LYS A 218 -43.31 23.06 9.17
CA LYS A 218 -43.19 22.15 10.34
C LYS A 218 -41.85 22.28 11.02
N LEU A 219 -40.77 22.29 10.25
CA LEU A 219 -39.42 22.48 10.76
C LEU A 219 -39.25 23.85 11.43
N ALA A 220 -39.84 24.90 10.85
CA ALA A 220 -39.83 26.24 11.45
C ALA A 220 -40.70 26.29 12.74
N GLY A 221 -41.72 25.46 12.84
CA GLY A 221 -42.53 25.25 14.02
C GLY A 221 -41.87 24.44 15.14
N GLY A 222 -40.63 23.94 14.89
CA GLY A 222 -39.84 23.22 15.91
C GLY A 222 -40.00 21.73 15.91
N GLU A 223 -40.62 21.13 14.87
CA GLU A 223 -40.59 19.67 14.67
C GLU A 223 -39.17 19.19 14.43
N GLU A 224 -38.83 18.02 14.98
CA GLU A 224 -37.50 17.41 14.81
C GLU A 224 -37.24 17.01 13.35
N PHE A 225 -36.09 17.43 12.84
CA PHE A 225 -35.72 17.23 11.44
C PHE A 225 -35.75 15.74 11.02
N ASP A 226 -35.26 14.85 11.88
CA ASP A 226 -35.22 13.41 11.65
C ASP A 226 -36.62 12.79 11.48
N ARG A 227 -37.58 13.19 12.31
CA ARG A 227 -38.98 12.74 12.20
C ARG A 227 -39.63 13.23 10.93
N VAL A 228 -39.41 14.50 10.59
CA VAL A 228 -39.94 15.09 9.37
C VAL A 228 -39.31 14.40 8.14
N ALA A 229 -38.00 14.13 8.17
CA ALA A 229 -37.32 13.39 7.11
C ALA A 229 -37.87 11.97 6.92
N GLN A 230 -38.10 11.24 8.00
CA GLN A 230 -38.68 9.89 7.95
C GLN A 230 -40.08 9.85 7.33
N VAL A 231 -40.87 10.91 7.53
CA VAL A 231 -42.24 10.97 7.02
C VAL A 231 -42.28 11.46 5.57
N TYR A 232 -41.52 12.49 5.23
CA TYR A 232 -41.69 13.23 4.00
C TYR A 232 -40.56 13.08 2.97
N SER A 233 -39.36 12.59 3.36
CA SER A 233 -38.24 12.47 2.44
C SER A 233 -38.39 11.23 1.56
N GLU A 234 -38.01 11.34 0.30
CA GLU A 234 -37.78 10.19 -0.59
C GLU A 234 -36.29 9.95 -0.89
N ASP A 235 -35.40 10.59 -0.11
CA ASP A 235 -33.97 10.30 -0.17
C ASP A 235 -33.62 8.93 0.43
N SER A 236 -32.51 8.36 -0.02
CA SER A 236 -32.00 7.07 0.48
C SER A 236 -31.71 7.03 1.98
N THR A 237 -31.50 8.20 2.59
CA THR A 237 -31.23 8.35 4.03
C THR A 237 -32.49 8.58 4.88
N ARG A 238 -33.68 8.51 4.27
CA ARG A 238 -34.98 8.71 4.90
C ARG A 238 -35.12 7.99 6.24
N ASP A 239 -34.86 6.68 6.25
CA ASP A 239 -35.05 5.81 7.42
C ASP A 239 -34.11 6.17 8.58
N ASN A 240 -32.98 6.83 8.26
CA ASN A 240 -32.03 7.38 9.22
C ASN A 240 -32.31 8.87 9.54
N GLY A 241 -33.52 9.38 9.27
CA GLY A 241 -33.86 10.78 9.52
C GLY A 241 -33.11 11.77 8.64
N GLY A 242 -32.78 11.37 7.42
CA GLY A 242 -32.05 12.21 6.45
C GLY A 242 -30.56 12.39 6.75
N ASP A 243 -29.94 11.59 7.64
CA ASP A 243 -28.55 11.73 8.04
C ASP A 243 -27.59 11.24 6.94
N TRP A 244 -26.84 12.17 6.37
CA TRP A 244 -25.77 11.93 5.39
C TRP A 244 -24.40 11.75 6.07
N GLY A 245 -24.32 11.94 7.40
CA GLY A 245 -23.07 11.91 8.13
C GLY A 245 -22.14 13.07 7.76
N TRP A 246 -20.84 12.83 7.92
CA TRP A 246 -19.80 13.78 7.53
C TRP A 246 -19.51 13.71 6.05
N ILE A 247 -19.65 14.81 5.35
CA ILE A 247 -19.38 14.94 3.91
C ILE A 247 -18.31 15.97 3.62
N GLU A 248 -17.53 15.74 2.56
CA GLU A 248 -16.51 16.65 2.04
C GLU A 248 -17.04 17.42 0.80
N HIS A 249 -16.29 18.43 0.37
CA HIS A 249 -16.55 19.08 -0.90
C HIS A 249 -16.58 18.06 -2.06
N ASN A 250 -17.38 18.35 -3.07
CA ASN A 250 -17.65 17.50 -4.24
C ASN A 250 -18.45 16.20 -3.93
N THR A 251 -19.05 16.10 -2.75
CA THR A 251 -19.97 14.99 -2.40
C THR A 251 -21.39 15.26 -2.92
N LEU A 252 -21.81 16.53 -2.90
CA LEU A 252 -23.13 16.96 -3.37
C LEU A 252 -23.05 17.61 -4.74
N ALA A 253 -24.20 17.71 -5.41
CA ALA A 253 -24.32 18.54 -6.60
C ALA A 253 -24.02 20.00 -6.25
N ALA A 254 -23.33 20.72 -7.14
CA ALA A 254 -22.80 22.05 -6.89
C ALA A 254 -23.81 23.08 -6.31
N PRO A 255 -25.10 23.13 -6.74
CA PRO A 255 -26.07 24.02 -6.11
C PRO A 255 -26.35 23.68 -4.65
N LEU A 256 -26.51 22.40 -4.30
CA LEU A 256 -26.75 21.94 -2.93
C LEU A 256 -25.50 22.15 -2.06
N GLU A 257 -24.32 21.83 -2.60
CA GLU A 257 -23.04 22.01 -1.93
C GLU A 257 -22.80 23.46 -1.51
N LYS A 258 -23.05 24.40 -2.43
CA LYS A 258 -22.89 25.83 -2.16
C LYS A 258 -23.71 26.25 -0.93
N PHE A 259 -24.97 25.80 -0.80
CA PHE A 259 -25.79 26.10 0.37
C PHE A 259 -25.27 25.38 1.62
N ALA A 260 -25.00 24.08 1.53
CA ALA A 260 -24.57 23.26 2.64
C ALA A 260 -23.31 23.80 3.32
N PHE A 261 -22.26 24.15 2.54
CA PHE A 261 -21.00 24.64 3.09
C PHE A 261 -21.03 26.11 3.55
N THR A 262 -21.94 26.93 3.02
CA THR A 262 -22.06 28.34 3.44
C THR A 262 -22.97 28.55 4.64
N MET A 263 -23.91 27.63 4.91
CA MET A 263 -24.86 27.77 6.02
C MET A 263 -24.16 27.66 7.37
N PRO A 264 -24.62 28.45 8.39
CA PRO A 264 -24.18 28.27 9.78
C PRO A 264 -24.65 26.92 10.34
N VAL A 265 -23.88 26.39 11.32
CA VAL A 265 -24.24 25.19 12.09
C VAL A 265 -25.59 25.40 12.81
N GLY A 266 -26.43 24.37 12.80
CA GLY A 266 -27.76 24.37 13.39
C GLY A 266 -28.86 25.00 12.51
N ARG A 267 -28.52 25.61 11.39
CA ARG A 267 -29.49 26.23 10.49
C ARG A 267 -30.09 25.21 9.50
N ILE A 268 -31.36 25.48 9.19
CA ILE A 268 -32.12 24.80 8.14
C ILE A 268 -32.17 25.72 6.91
N SER A 269 -32.00 25.18 5.73
CA SER A 269 -32.03 25.96 4.47
C SER A 269 -33.47 26.37 4.13
N ASN A 270 -33.59 27.32 3.24
CA ASN A 270 -34.81 27.46 2.43
C ASN A 270 -34.93 26.24 1.49
N ILE A 271 -36.09 26.14 0.82
CA ILE A 271 -36.30 25.14 -0.21
C ILE A 271 -35.34 25.43 -1.38
N ILE A 272 -34.56 24.43 -1.78
CA ILE A 272 -33.64 24.47 -2.90
C ILE A 272 -34.24 23.62 -4.02
N ASP A 273 -34.59 24.27 -5.11
CA ASP A 273 -35.08 23.62 -6.34
C ASP A 273 -33.86 23.21 -7.19
N TYR A 274 -33.67 21.90 -7.35
CA TYR A 274 -32.59 21.38 -8.16
C TYR A 274 -33.00 20.08 -8.86
N ALA A 275 -32.73 20.02 -10.17
CA ALA A 275 -32.99 18.86 -11.02
C ALA A 275 -34.45 18.36 -10.95
N GLY A 276 -35.40 19.29 -10.73
CA GLY A 276 -36.81 18.97 -10.63
C GLY A 276 -37.26 18.37 -9.30
N ASN A 277 -36.42 18.44 -8.27
CA ASN A 277 -36.73 18.03 -6.89
C ASN A 277 -36.52 19.21 -5.94
N TYR A 278 -37.16 19.14 -4.78
CA TYR A 278 -37.04 20.13 -3.70
C TYR A 278 -36.23 19.57 -2.57
N TYR A 279 -35.22 20.31 -2.12
CA TYR A 279 -34.30 19.90 -1.07
C TYR A 279 -34.36 20.88 0.10
N ILE A 280 -34.34 20.36 1.32
CA ILE A 280 -34.19 21.11 2.55
C ILE A 280 -32.99 20.49 3.29
N LEU A 281 -32.02 21.35 3.62
CA LEU A 281 -30.74 20.93 4.22
C LEU A 281 -30.69 21.45 5.67
N LYS A 282 -30.04 20.68 6.56
CA LYS A 282 -29.65 21.10 7.90
C LYS A 282 -28.20 20.74 8.14
N VAL A 283 -27.38 21.72 8.47
CA VAL A 283 -26.00 21.50 8.89
C VAL A 283 -25.98 21.32 10.40
N GLU A 284 -25.61 20.13 10.85
CA GLU A 284 -25.54 19.81 12.28
C GLU A 284 -24.23 20.26 12.91
N ASP A 285 -23.14 20.09 12.18
CA ASP A 285 -21.79 20.46 12.66
C ASP A 285 -20.85 20.71 11.49
N LYS A 286 -19.72 21.38 11.77
CA LYS A 286 -18.65 21.65 10.79
C LYS A 286 -17.30 21.48 11.44
N HIS A 287 -16.38 20.82 10.75
CA HIS A 287 -14.99 20.81 11.18
C HIS A 287 -14.03 20.85 9.98
N GLY A 288 -12.77 21.14 10.26
CA GLY A 288 -11.78 21.33 9.18
C GLY A 288 -11.83 22.74 8.56
N GLY A 289 -11.31 22.87 7.36
CA GLY A 289 -11.19 24.15 6.67
C GLY A 289 -10.17 25.11 7.30
N THR A 290 -9.45 24.68 8.33
CA THR A 290 -8.43 25.48 9.01
C THR A 290 -7.04 25.14 8.50
N THR A 291 -6.25 26.16 8.21
CA THR A 291 -4.85 25.98 7.83
C THR A 291 -3.97 26.13 9.08
N LYS A 292 -3.18 25.09 9.41
CA LYS A 292 -2.17 25.22 10.46
C LYS A 292 -1.27 26.41 10.19
N SER A 293 -0.98 27.21 11.17
CA SER A 293 -0.01 28.29 11.06
C SER A 293 1.40 27.74 10.78
N LEU A 294 2.29 28.59 10.26
CA LEU A 294 3.69 28.21 10.06
C LEU A 294 4.34 27.73 11.37
N ALA A 295 3.98 28.32 12.51
CA ALA A 295 4.51 27.92 13.81
C ALA A 295 4.10 26.49 14.18
N GLU A 296 2.86 26.12 13.93
CA GLU A 296 2.33 24.78 14.20
C GLU A 296 2.88 23.74 13.21
N ALA A 297 3.04 24.11 11.92
CA ALA A 297 3.54 23.23 10.88
C ALA A 297 5.07 23.08 10.88
N ARG A 298 5.81 23.97 11.57
CA ARG A 298 7.27 24.08 11.50
C ARG A 298 7.99 22.77 11.75
N SER A 299 7.63 22.07 12.83
CA SER A 299 8.29 20.81 13.20
C SER A 299 8.09 19.71 12.17
N ASP A 300 6.89 19.64 11.57
CA ASP A 300 6.55 18.65 10.55
C ASP A 300 7.32 18.95 9.26
N ILE A 301 7.39 20.23 8.87
CA ILE A 301 8.14 20.71 7.69
C ILE A 301 9.62 20.43 7.86
N GLU A 302 10.19 20.76 9.03
CA GLU A 302 11.61 20.55 9.30
C GLU A 302 11.99 19.08 9.18
N LYS A 303 11.20 18.16 9.77
CA LYS A 303 11.41 16.72 9.63
C LYS A 303 11.36 16.28 8.16
N LYS A 304 10.34 16.72 7.43
CA LYS A 304 10.18 16.38 6.02
C LYS A 304 11.35 16.87 5.16
N LEU A 305 11.78 18.11 5.35
CA LEU A 305 12.92 18.68 4.63
C LEU A 305 14.24 17.99 4.98
N ILE A 306 14.43 17.57 6.25
CA ILE A 306 15.58 16.77 6.66
C ILE A 306 15.59 15.43 5.94
N GLU A 307 14.45 14.74 5.87
CA GLU A 307 14.31 13.46 5.18
C GLU A 307 14.56 13.60 3.67
N GLU A 308 13.99 14.61 3.02
CA GLU A 308 14.22 14.90 1.60
C GLU A 308 15.70 15.21 1.30
N GLU A 309 16.36 16.02 2.13
CA GLU A 309 17.77 16.32 1.97
C GLU A 309 18.65 15.09 2.17
N ALA A 310 18.34 14.27 3.16
CA ALA A 310 19.00 12.99 3.41
C ALA A 310 18.86 12.03 2.23
N GLN A 311 17.66 11.92 1.69
CA GLN A 311 17.41 11.10 0.49
C GLN A 311 18.19 11.62 -0.72
N GLY A 312 18.17 12.92 -0.97
CA GLY A 312 18.92 13.54 -2.06
C GLY A 312 20.43 13.37 -1.92
N LEU A 313 20.98 13.43 -0.70
CA LEU A 313 22.38 13.14 -0.44
C LEU A 313 22.72 11.68 -0.76
N GLN A 314 21.88 10.76 -0.31
CA GLN A 314 22.05 9.33 -0.59
C GLN A 314 22.01 9.04 -2.09
N GLU A 315 21.05 9.59 -2.81
CA GLU A 315 20.92 9.39 -4.25
C GLU A 315 22.15 9.90 -5.01
N ARG A 316 22.63 11.11 -4.69
CA ARG A 316 23.86 11.67 -5.29
C ARG A 316 25.09 10.82 -4.98
N TRP A 317 25.21 10.34 -3.76
CA TRP A 317 26.31 9.46 -3.39
C TRP A 317 26.28 8.15 -4.15
N ILE A 318 25.14 7.46 -4.21
CA ILE A 318 24.96 6.22 -4.99
C ILE A 318 25.25 6.47 -6.47
N ALA A 319 24.74 7.57 -7.04
CA ALA A 319 25.03 7.96 -8.42
C ALA A 319 26.55 8.13 -8.66
N SER A 320 27.28 8.70 -7.70
CA SER A 320 28.75 8.83 -7.78
C SER A 320 29.48 7.48 -7.75
N LEU A 321 28.96 6.51 -6.98
CA LEU A 321 29.51 5.14 -6.98
C LEU A 321 29.27 4.44 -8.32
N ARG A 322 28.06 4.56 -8.87
CA ARG A 322 27.70 4.00 -10.19
C ARG A 322 28.57 4.57 -11.30
N ALA A 323 28.80 5.87 -11.30
CA ALA A 323 29.62 6.55 -12.32
C ALA A 323 31.08 6.07 -12.36
N LYS A 324 31.59 5.53 -11.25
CA LYS A 324 32.98 5.02 -11.11
C LYS A 324 33.09 3.51 -11.27
N ALA A 325 31.96 2.81 -11.41
CA ALA A 325 31.92 1.35 -11.44
C ALA A 325 31.71 0.80 -12.85
N TYR A 326 32.26 -0.38 -13.08
CA TYR A 326 31.89 -1.19 -14.25
C TYR A 326 30.63 -2.00 -13.90
N ILE A 327 29.54 -1.71 -14.60
CA ILE A 327 28.26 -2.41 -14.42
C ILE A 327 27.79 -2.94 -15.76
N LYS A 328 27.56 -4.26 -15.84
CA LYS A 328 26.98 -4.93 -17.01
C LYS A 328 25.76 -5.73 -16.57
N THR A 329 24.61 -5.45 -17.18
CA THR A 329 23.34 -6.18 -16.96
C THR A 329 23.07 -7.12 -18.16
N PHE A 330 22.35 -8.22 -17.91
CA PHE A 330 22.06 -9.25 -18.91
C PHE A 330 20.56 -9.48 -19.05
#